data_4f0ea5fe2081ddc60c21863ae49ee7ce
#
_entry.id   4f0ea5fe2081ddc60c21863ae49ee7ce
#
_cell.length_a   1.000
_cell.length_b   1.000
_cell.length_c   1.000
_cell.angle_alpha   90.00
_cell.angle_beta   90.00
_cell.angle_gamma   90.00
#
_symmetry.space_group_name_H-M   'P 1'
#
loop_
_entity.id
_entity.type
_entity.pdbx_description
1 polymer ?
#
loop_
_entity_poly.entity_id
_entity_poly.type
_entity_poly.pdbx_seq_one_letter_code
_entity_poly.pdbx_strand_id
1 'polypeptide(L)'
;MPNQIVVAGAVIADAMVLVAQRRRPSELAGRWELPGGKVAPGESEPAALARELAEELGVVVAVGERLGDDIELNTTTTLRAYHARLLLGEPRPHDHRELRWVTAAELAELDWVPADRGWVPALTRALNTR
;
A
#
# COMPACT_ATOMS: atom_id res chain seq x y z
N MET A 1 16.87 10.63 16.74
CA MET A 1 16.81 9.34 16.03
C MET A 1 16.21 9.54 14.66
N PRO A 2 16.81 8.93 13.63
CA PRO A 2 16.21 9.01 12.28
C PRO A 2 14.84 8.33 12.30
N ASN A 3 13.89 8.95 11.61
CA ASN A 3 12.56 8.39 11.47
C ASN A 3 12.57 7.36 10.34
N GLN A 4 12.06 6.16 10.61
CA GLN A 4 11.93 5.13 9.57
C GLN A 4 10.71 5.45 8.72
N ILE A 5 10.92 5.53 7.41
CA ILE A 5 9.80 5.69 6.47
C ILE A 5 9.42 4.32 5.93
N VAL A 6 8.14 4.02 6.00
CA VAL A 6 7.54 2.84 5.36
C VAL A 6 6.65 3.37 4.26
N VAL A 7 6.89 2.94 3.02
CA VAL A 7 6.11 3.37 1.88
C VAL A 7 5.06 2.32 1.53
N ALA A 8 3.90 2.80 1.09
CA ALA A 8 2.78 1.94 0.72
C ALA A 8 2.25 2.37 -0.64
N GLY A 9 1.80 1.41 -1.44
CA GLY A 9 1.35 1.68 -2.80
C GLY A 9 -0.12 1.50 -3.00
N ALA A 10 -0.78 2.54 -3.51
CA ALA A 10 -2.15 2.44 -3.98
C ALA A 10 -2.10 2.11 -5.47
N VAL A 11 -2.10 0.82 -5.79
CA VAL A 11 -2.11 0.35 -7.17
C VAL A 11 -3.55 0.39 -7.65
N ILE A 12 -3.83 1.34 -8.54
CA ILE A 12 -5.20 1.60 -9.00
C ILE A 12 -5.34 1.24 -10.48
N ALA A 13 -6.39 0.49 -10.79
CA ALA A 13 -6.74 0.13 -12.16
C ALA A 13 -8.25 -0.12 -12.21
N ASP A 14 -8.90 0.34 -13.28
CA ASP A 14 -10.33 0.09 -13.50
C ASP A 14 -11.21 0.50 -12.32
N ALA A 15 -10.89 1.64 -11.72
CA ALA A 15 -11.62 2.20 -10.57
C ALA A 15 -11.58 1.29 -9.33
N MET A 16 -10.55 0.45 -9.23
CA MET A 16 -10.32 -0.41 -8.07
C MET A 16 -8.90 -0.24 -7.57
N VAL A 17 -8.69 -0.51 -6.30
CA VAL A 17 -7.35 -0.51 -5.69
C VAL A 17 -7.01 -1.91 -5.21
N LEU A 18 -5.74 -2.25 -5.35
CA LEU A 18 -5.23 -3.55 -4.91
C LEU A 18 -4.92 -3.50 -3.42
N VAL A 19 -5.50 -4.41 -2.66
CA VAL A 19 -5.22 -4.56 -1.23
C VAL A 19 -4.68 -5.96 -0.98
N ALA A 20 -3.86 -6.07 0.07
CA ALA A 20 -3.15 -7.30 0.39
C ALA A 20 -3.48 -7.72 1.81
N GLN A 21 -3.72 -9.02 2.01
CA GLN A 21 -4.09 -9.56 3.31
C GLN A 21 -2.86 -10.08 4.03
N ARG A 22 -2.65 -9.60 5.25
CA ARG A 22 -1.47 -9.97 6.03
C ARG A 22 -1.55 -11.42 6.52
N ARG A 23 -0.37 -12.05 6.59
CA ARG A 23 -0.21 -13.40 7.15
C ARG A 23 0.24 -13.34 8.59
N ARG A 24 0.95 -12.28 8.99
CA ARG A 24 1.60 -12.13 10.29
C ARG A 24 1.77 -10.66 10.61
N PRO A 25 2.03 -10.27 11.85
CA PRO A 25 1.99 -11.14 13.04
C PRO A 25 0.55 -11.57 13.34
N SER A 26 0.38 -12.45 14.29
CA SER A 26 -0.94 -13.03 14.57
C SER A 26 -2.01 -11.98 14.87
N GLU A 27 -1.64 -10.86 15.51
CA GLU A 27 -2.57 -9.78 15.83
C GLU A 27 -3.11 -9.07 14.59
N LEU A 28 -2.38 -9.12 13.47
CA LEU A 28 -2.76 -8.45 12.24
C LEU A 28 -3.13 -9.43 11.12
N ALA A 29 -2.92 -10.72 11.35
CA ALA A 29 -3.21 -11.73 10.32
C ALA A 29 -4.68 -11.69 9.94
N GLY A 30 -4.93 -11.74 8.64
CA GLY A 30 -6.28 -11.64 8.10
C GLY A 30 -6.75 -10.22 7.81
N ARG A 31 -5.98 -9.20 8.25
CA ARG A 31 -6.33 -7.82 7.97
C ARG A 31 -5.72 -7.36 6.66
N TRP A 32 -6.32 -6.35 6.07
CA TRP A 32 -5.94 -5.84 4.75
C TRP A 32 -5.14 -4.56 4.86
N GLU A 33 -4.24 -4.35 3.91
CA GLU A 33 -3.36 -3.19 3.88
C GLU A 33 -3.02 -2.84 2.44
N LEU A 34 -2.45 -1.64 2.24
CA LEU A 34 -1.76 -1.33 0.99
C LEU A 34 -0.38 -1.98 1.05
N PRO A 35 0.05 -2.66 -0.01
CA PRO A 35 1.37 -3.31 -0.01
C PRO A 35 2.50 -2.29 -0.05
N GLY A 36 3.65 -2.66 0.49
CA GLY A 36 4.83 -1.79 0.54
C GLY A 36 5.82 -2.28 1.57
N GLY A 37 6.71 -1.39 1.98
CA GLY A 37 7.72 -1.77 2.97
C GLY A 37 8.67 -0.63 3.32
N LYS A 38 9.75 -0.96 4.00
CA LYS A 38 10.70 0.01 4.52
C LYS A 38 11.60 0.57 3.43
N VAL A 39 11.91 1.86 3.53
CA VAL A 39 12.90 2.50 2.67
C VAL A 39 14.28 2.13 3.18
N ALA A 40 15.12 1.58 2.32
CA ALA A 40 16.47 1.19 2.67
C ALA A 40 17.40 2.42 2.64
N PRO A 41 18.53 2.38 3.39
CA PRO A 41 19.49 3.49 3.35
C PRO A 41 19.95 3.79 1.93
N GLY A 42 19.93 5.09 1.57
CA GLY A 42 20.37 5.54 0.25
C GLY A 42 19.33 5.39 -0.84
N GLU A 43 18.19 4.82 -0.54
CA GLU A 43 17.13 4.57 -1.50
C GLU A 43 16.11 5.73 -1.47
N SER A 44 15.63 6.18 -2.63
CA SER A 44 14.52 7.15 -2.64
C SER A 44 13.23 6.41 -2.30
N GLU A 45 12.22 7.16 -1.84
CA GLU A 45 10.94 6.55 -1.51
C GLU A 45 10.28 5.90 -2.72
N PRO A 46 10.21 6.56 -3.89
CA PRO A 46 9.65 5.88 -5.07
C PRO A 46 10.41 4.61 -5.47
N ALA A 47 11.73 4.63 -5.37
CA ALA A 47 12.53 3.44 -5.70
C ALA A 47 12.27 2.32 -4.71
N ALA A 48 12.14 2.66 -3.41
CA ALA A 48 11.82 1.69 -2.38
C ALA A 48 10.48 1.02 -2.64
N LEU A 49 9.47 1.83 -2.99
CA LEU A 49 8.15 1.29 -3.25
C LEU A 49 8.16 0.39 -4.47
N ALA A 50 8.81 0.81 -5.55
CA ALA A 50 8.91 -0.02 -6.76
C ALA A 50 9.57 -1.36 -6.44
N ARG A 51 10.64 -1.35 -5.65
CA ARG A 51 11.35 -2.56 -5.24
C ARG A 51 10.46 -3.46 -4.38
N GLU A 52 9.79 -2.87 -3.38
CA GLU A 52 8.93 -3.65 -2.49
C GLU A 52 7.78 -4.32 -3.26
N LEU A 53 7.16 -3.59 -4.19
CA LEU A 53 6.06 -4.17 -4.97
C LEU A 53 6.56 -5.25 -5.93
N ALA A 54 7.78 -5.11 -6.44
CA ALA A 54 8.38 -6.17 -7.26
C ALA A 54 8.60 -7.43 -6.41
N GLU A 55 9.10 -7.27 -5.19
CA GLU A 55 9.35 -8.39 -4.29
C GLU A 55 8.06 -9.05 -3.81
N GLU A 56 7.08 -8.24 -3.40
CA GLU A 56 5.87 -8.78 -2.79
C GLU A 56 4.83 -9.24 -3.79
N LEU A 57 4.76 -8.60 -4.95
CA LEU A 57 3.70 -8.86 -5.93
C LEU A 57 4.19 -9.35 -7.28
N GLY A 58 5.49 -9.27 -7.53
CA GLY A 58 6.04 -9.71 -8.82
C GLY A 58 5.71 -8.78 -9.98
N VAL A 59 5.54 -7.48 -9.72
CA VAL A 59 5.13 -6.51 -10.75
C VAL A 59 6.12 -5.38 -10.88
N VAL A 60 6.06 -4.70 -12.03
CA VAL A 60 6.78 -3.44 -12.26
C VAL A 60 5.75 -2.33 -12.26
N VAL A 61 5.99 -1.30 -11.46
CA VAL A 61 5.07 -0.17 -11.33
C VAL A 61 5.78 1.15 -11.60
N ALA A 62 4.99 2.14 -12.01
CA ALA A 62 5.41 3.54 -12.03
C ALA A 62 4.83 4.19 -10.79
N VAL A 63 5.70 4.71 -9.93
CA VAL A 63 5.26 5.38 -8.71
C VAL A 63 4.95 6.83 -9.04
N GLY A 64 3.75 7.28 -8.67
CA GLY A 64 3.28 8.61 -8.94
C GLY A 64 3.29 9.50 -7.72
N GLU A 65 2.25 10.32 -7.58
CA GLU A 65 2.14 11.29 -6.51
C GLU A 65 1.81 10.65 -5.17
N ARG A 66 2.05 11.40 -4.11
CA ARG A 66 1.65 11.00 -2.77
C ARG A 66 0.13 10.91 -2.68
N LEU A 67 -0.35 9.97 -1.87
CA LEU A 67 -1.77 9.76 -1.64
C LEU A 67 -2.06 10.04 -0.16
N GLY A 68 -2.92 11.02 0.10
CA GLY A 68 -3.33 11.33 1.47
C GLY A 68 -2.19 11.83 2.34
N ASP A 69 -2.41 11.81 3.62
CA ASP A 69 -1.44 12.31 4.61
C ASP A 69 -0.57 11.18 5.12
N ASP A 70 0.59 11.57 5.67
CA ASP A 70 1.45 10.63 6.39
C ASP A 70 0.71 10.12 7.61
N ILE A 71 0.99 8.88 7.98
CA ILE A 71 0.42 8.28 9.19
C ILE A 71 1.58 7.95 10.12
N GLU A 72 1.54 8.54 11.31
CA GLU A 72 2.54 8.25 12.34
C GLU A 72 2.18 6.95 13.03
N LEU A 73 2.94 5.90 12.75
CA LEU A 73 2.70 4.60 13.39
C LEU A 73 3.14 4.62 14.84
N ASN A 74 4.29 5.25 15.08
CA ASN A 74 4.83 5.46 16.43
C ASN A 74 5.85 6.59 16.35
N THR A 75 6.62 6.81 17.43
CA THR A 75 7.55 7.95 17.49
C THR A 75 8.72 7.82 16.52
N THR A 76 8.96 6.64 15.95
CA THR A 76 10.11 6.41 15.08
C THR A 76 9.73 5.92 13.68
N THR A 77 8.45 5.74 13.38
CA THR A 77 8.02 5.20 12.09
C THR A 77 6.86 5.99 11.52
N THR A 78 7.03 6.44 10.28
CA THR A 78 6.00 7.15 9.54
C THR A 78 5.63 6.35 8.31
N LEU A 79 4.33 6.17 8.07
CA LEU A 79 3.80 5.52 6.88
C LEU A 79 3.44 6.57 5.85
N ARG A 80 3.79 6.32 4.59
CA ARG A 80 3.60 7.29 3.50
C ARG A 80 3.11 6.57 2.26
N ALA A 81 1.95 6.96 1.77
CA ALA A 81 1.34 6.28 0.62
C ALA A 81 1.57 7.05 -0.67
N TYR A 82 1.68 6.29 -1.77
CA TYR A 82 1.86 6.81 -3.12
C TYR A 82 0.90 6.13 -4.06
N HIS A 83 0.45 6.86 -5.08
CA HIS A 83 -0.19 6.26 -6.23
C HIS A 83 0.84 5.39 -6.96
N ALA A 84 0.40 4.27 -7.49
CA ALA A 84 1.25 3.41 -8.31
C ALA A 84 0.44 2.87 -9.47
N ARG A 85 1.07 2.80 -10.64
CA ARG A 85 0.43 2.31 -11.85
C ARG A 85 1.16 1.06 -12.33
N LEU A 86 0.41 0.01 -12.62
CA LEU A 86 0.99 -1.22 -13.15
C LEU A 86 1.54 -0.97 -14.55
N LEU A 87 2.80 -1.34 -14.76
CA LEU A 87 3.45 -1.29 -16.06
C LEU A 87 3.61 -2.67 -16.65
N LEU A 88 3.89 -3.68 -15.80
CA LEU A 88 4.20 -5.02 -16.27
C LEU A 88 3.92 -6.03 -15.17
N GLY A 89 3.37 -7.17 -15.56
CA GLY A 89 3.17 -8.30 -14.65
C GLY A 89 1.76 -8.34 -14.08
N GLU A 90 1.42 -9.49 -13.54
CA GLU A 90 0.15 -9.73 -12.87
C GLU A 90 0.43 -9.92 -11.38
N PRO A 91 -0.20 -9.13 -10.51
CA PRO A 91 0.08 -9.23 -9.07
C PRO A 91 -0.19 -10.62 -8.52
N ARG A 92 0.76 -11.13 -7.73
CA ARG A 92 0.64 -12.41 -7.04
C ARG A 92 1.08 -12.23 -5.60
N PRO A 93 0.46 -12.98 -4.67
CA PRO A 93 0.74 -12.80 -3.23
C PRO A 93 1.99 -13.58 -2.80
N HIS A 94 3.18 -13.06 -3.14
CA HIS A 94 4.43 -13.72 -2.76
C HIS A 94 4.68 -13.68 -1.25
N ASP A 95 4.16 -12.65 -0.56
CA ASP A 95 4.39 -12.48 0.86
C ASP A 95 3.10 -12.32 1.66
N HIS A 96 1.97 -12.22 1.01
CA HIS A 96 0.67 -12.03 1.65
C HIS A 96 -0.16 -13.30 1.51
N ARG A 97 -1.21 -13.37 2.33
CA ARG A 97 -2.14 -14.51 2.27
C ARG A 97 -2.98 -14.47 1.00
N GLU A 98 -3.42 -13.26 0.63
CA GLU A 98 -4.34 -13.05 -0.48
C GLU A 98 -4.25 -11.62 -0.99
N LEU A 99 -4.60 -11.40 -2.25
CA LEU A 99 -4.77 -10.07 -2.84
C LEU A 99 -6.21 -9.91 -3.30
N ARG A 100 -6.72 -8.67 -3.25
CA ARG A 100 -8.05 -8.34 -3.77
C ARG A 100 -8.03 -6.99 -4.45
N TRP A 101 -8.76 -6.87 -5.54
CA TRP A 101 -9.09 -5.59 -6.13
C TRP A 101 -10.44 -5.15 -5.54
N VAL A 102 -10.49 -3.95 -4.96
CA VAL A 102 -11.70 -3.48 -4.28
C VAL A 102 -12.12 -2.13 -4.83
N THR A 103 -13.44 -1.92 -4.83
CA THR A 103 -14.04 -0.65 -5.27
C THR A 103 -14.10 0.32 -4.11
N ALA A 104 -14.43 1.59 -4.41
CA ALA A 104 -14.60 2.61 -3.37
C ALA A 104 -15.64 2.18 -2.34
N ALA A 105 -16.74 1.56 -2.80
CA ALA A 105 -17.81 1.14 -1.90
C ALA A 105 -17.34 0.05 -0.92
N GLU A 106 -16.39 -0.78 -1.33
CA GLU A 106 -15.89 -1.87 -0.49
C GLU A 106 -14.86 -1.42 0.53
N LEU A 107 -14.23 -0.27 0.34
CA LEU A 107 -13.15 0.19 1.21
C LEU A 107 -13.56 0.31 2.68
N ALA A 108 -14.74 0.85 2.93
CA ALA A 108 -15.19 1.07 4.30
C ALA A 108 -15.50 -0.24 5.04
N GLU A 109 -15.76 -1.30 4.29
CA GLU A 109 -16.15 -2.59 4.86
C GLU A 109 -14.99 -3.54 5.10
N LEU A 110 -13.81 -3.21 4.58
CA LEU A 110 -12.64 -4.07 4.78
C LEU A 110 -12.17 -4.06 6.23
N ASP A 111 -11.67 -5.20 6.68
CA ASP A 111 -11.01 -5.30 7.96
C ASP A 111 -9.56 -4.84 7.80
N TRP A 112 -9.36 -3.54 7.85
CA TRP A 112 -8.06 -2.92 7.62
C TRP A 112 -7.09 -3.13 8.77
N VAL A 113 -5.80 -3.22 8.45
CA VAL A 113 -4.76 -2.92 9.41
C VAL A 113 -5.06 -1.52 9.95
N PRO A 114 -5.09 -1.33 11.28
CA PRO A 114 -5.57 -0.05 11.86
C PRO A 114 -4.90 1.19 11.30
N ALA A 115 -3.58 1.15 11.07
CA ALA A 115 -2.87 2.30 10.53
C ALA A 115 -3.35 2.67 9.12
N ASP A 116 -3.58 1.67 8.27
CA ASP A 116 -3.96 1.91 6.87
C ASP A 116 -5.38 2.47 6.75
N ARG A 117 -6.22 2.25 7.74
CA ARG A 117 -7.59 2.77 7.72
C ARG A 117 -7.62 4.29 7.53
N GLY A 118 -6.59 4.98 7.98
CA GLY A 118 -6.49 6.43 7.83
C GLY A 118 -6.47 6.90 6.37
N TRP A 119 -6.13 6.02 5.44
CA TRP A 119 -6.08 6.38 4.02
C TRP A 119 -7.41 6.17 3.29
N VAL A 120 -8.42 5.60 3.94
CA VAL A 120 -9.70 5.29 3.28
C VAL A 120 -10.33 6.52 2.62
N PRO A 121 -10.38 7.71 3.27
CA PRO A 121 -10.95 8.88 2.60
C PRO A 121 -10.20 9.26 1.32
N ALA A 122 -8.86 9.26 1.37
CA ALA A 122 -8.05 9.61 0.20
C ALA A 122 -8.20 8.57 -0.90
N LEU A 123 -8.24 7.28 -0.55
CA LEU A 123 -8.47 6.21 -1.52
C LEU A 123 -9.83 6.34 -2.18
N THR A 124 -10.85 6.64 -1.38
CA THR A 124 -12.21 6.81 -1.91
C THR A 124 -12.25 7.94 -2.94
N ARG A 125 -11.61 9.06 -2.63
CA ARG A 125 -11.54 10.18 -3.58
C ARG A 125 -10.79 9.78 -4.85
N ALA A 126 -9.67 9.09 -4.69
CA ALA A 126 -8.86 8.67 -5.84
C ALA A 126 -9.63 7.72 -6.77
N LEU A 127 -10.40 6.79 -6.21
CA LEU A 127 -11.17 5.84 -7.01
C LEU A 127 -12.37 6.48 -7.69
N ASN A 128 -12.89 7.58 -7.14
CA ASN A 128 -14.04 8.30 -7.70
C ASN A 128 -13.63 9.41 -8.66
N THR A 129 -12.35 9.67 -8.82
CA THR A 129 -11.83 10.71 -9.70
C THR A 129 -11.49 10.10 -11.06
N ARG A 130 -11.83 10.84 -12.11
CA ARG A 130 -11.51 10.43 -13.46
C ARG A 130 -10.31 11.20 -13.99
#